data_0ba2d97fab04aee1ff53306a104be0e2
#
_entry.id   0ba2d97fab04aee1ff53306a104be0e2
#
_cell.length_a   1.000
_cell.length_b   1.000
_cell.length_c   1.000
_cell.angle_alpha   90.00
_cell.angle_beta   90.00
_cell.angle_gamma   90.00
#
_symmetry.space_group_name_H-M   'P 1'
#
loop_
_entity.id
_entity.type
_entity.pdbx_description
1 polymer ?
#
loop_
_entity_poly.entity_id
_entity_poly.type
_entity_poly.pdbx_seq_one_letter_code
_entity_poly.pdbx_strand_id
1 'polypeptide(L)'
;NYLYYDTATKAISHNPLSVLGSANGATYDFGGNTDVPVVSIDFDNLVISAPANGVVTLKQGHTYGGALTADTTAVNYNHYILSNITADKTLTLPAGTVGDSIKLTNMSSLDASGAYVQPSYIWSIATNGSDKIMRANSLTLDASTESFELLYTDAANGWVIN
;
A
#
# COMPACT_ATOMS: atom_id res chain seq x y z
N ASN A 1 13.10 25.83 13.93
CA ASN A 1 12.92 26.95 14.85
C ASN A 1 11.91 27.93 14.27
N TYR A 2 10.76 28.14 14.92
CA TYR A 2 9.76 29.11 14.52
C TYR A 2 9.73 30.28 15.47
N LEU A 3 9.53 31.46 14.92
CA LEU A 3 9.18 32.66 15.66
C LEU A 3 7.66 32.70 15.79
N TYR A 4 7.15 32.78 17.00
CA TYR A 4 5.76 33.07 17.22
C TYR A 4 5.59 34.34 18.07
N TYR A 5 4.50 35.05 17.83
CA TYR A 5 4.15 36.24 18.59
C TYR A 5 3.14 35.88 19.66
N ASP A 6 3.55 35.99 20.92
CA ASP A 6 2.65 35.82 22.05
C ASP A 6 1.81 37.11 22.24
N THR A 7 0.53 36.99 21.99
CA THR A 7 -0.40 38.12 22.08
C THR A 7 -0.67 38.56 23.52
N ALA A 8 -0.50 37.68 24.51
CA ALA A 8 -0.69 37.99 25.93
C ALA A 8 0.51 38.78 26.49
N THR A 9 1.71 38.35 26.15
CA THR A 9 2.95 38.96 26.60
C THR A 9 3.50 40.03 25.67
N LYS A 10 2.94 40.14 24.46
CA LYS A 10 3.44 40.99 23.36
C LYS A 10 4.88 40.66 22.95
N ALA A 11 5.34 39.49 23.23
CA ALA A 11 6.70 39.06 22.96
C ALA A 11 6.76 38.19 21.70
N ILE A 12 7.83 38.35 20.94
CA ILE A 12 8.21 37.42 19.91
C ILE A 12 9.12 36.38 20.54
N SER A 13 8.70 35.15 20.59
CA SER A 13 9.51 34.09 21.16
C SER A 13 9.87 33.03 20.08
N HIS A 14 10.96 32.36 20.37
CA HIS A 14 11.51 31.34 19.53
C HIS A 14 11.26 29.99 20.22
N ASN A 15 10.40 29.21 19.61
CA ASN A 15 10.17 27.85 20.08
C ASN A 15 11.02 26.87 19.27
N PRO A 16 11.96 26.14 19.87
CA PRO A 16 12.57 25.04 19.18
C PRO A 16 11.46 24.04 18.82
N LEU A 17 11.43 23.62 17.58
CA LEU A 17 10.55 22.56 17.13
C LEU A 17 10.88 21.31 17.93
N SER A 18 10.25 21.12 19.05
CA SER A 18 10.21 19.81 19.66
C SER A 18 9.16 19.04 18.89
N VAL A 19 9.60 18.14 18.02
CA VAL A 19 8.73 17.10 17.49
C VAL A 19 8.31 16.27 18.69
N LEU A 20 7.21 16.65 19.28
CA LEU A 20 6.56 15.85 20.29
C LEU A 20 5.91 14.69 19.57
N GLY A 21 6.71 13.65 19.34
CA GLY A 21 6.19 12.37 18.93
C GLY A 21 5.34 11.81 20.06
N SER A 22 4.05 12.07 20.03
CA SER A 22 3.11 11.16 20.64
C SER A 22 2.85 10.05 19.64
N ALA A 23 2.66 8.83 20.11
CA ALA A 23 2.39 7.67 19.28
C ALA A 23 1.10 7.79 18.42
N ASN A 24 0.37 8.87 18.53
CA ASN A 24 -0.92 9.12 17.90
C ASN A 24 -0.99 10.36 17.00
N GLY A 25 0.15 10.82 16.52
CA GLY A 25 0.22 11.97 15.60
C GLY A 25 0.74 13.23 16.26
N ALA A 26 1.44 14.05 15.49
CA ALA A 26 1.88 15.37 15.92
C ALA A 26 0.84 16.40 15.48
N THR A 27 0.30 17.13 16.41
CA THR A 27 -0.50 18.33 16.15
C THR A 27 0.33 19.55 16.47
N TYR A 28 0.19 20.59 15.69
CA TYR A 28 0.84 21.87 15.94
C TYR A 28 -0.21 22.91 16.27
N ASP A 29 -0.12 23.48 17.47
CA ASP A 29 -1.02 24.57 17.87
C ASP A 29 -0.41 25.92 17.46
N PHE A 30 -1.06 26.59 16.54
CA PHE A 30 -0.76 27.96 16.12
C PHE A 30 -1.59 29.00 16.88
N GLY A 31 -1.61 28.90 18.21
CA GLY A 31 -2.12 29.97 19.05
C GLY A 31 -3.64 30.14 19.06
N GLY A 32 -4.36 29.21 19.65
CA GLY A 32 -5.76 29.37 20.01
C GLY A 32 -6.77 28.93 18.95
N ASN A 33 -6.33 28.40 17.84
CA ASN A 33 -7.14 27.57 16.96
C ASN A 33 -6.75 26.12 17.19
N THR A 34 -7.73 25.31 17.50
CA THR A 34 -7.60 23.88 17.67
C THR A 34 -6.76 23.25 16.56
N ASP A 35 -5.65 22.63 16.96
CA ASP A 35 -4.84 21.70 16.20
C ASP A 35 -4.82 21.92 14.69
N VAL A 36 -3.93 22.80 14.22
CA VAL A 36 -3.69 22.93 12.80
C VAL A 36 -2.89 21.71 12.34
N PRO A 37 -3.46 20.84 11.53
CA PRO A 37 -2.71 19.68 11.04
C PRO A 37 -1.52 20.16 10.21
N VAL A 38 -0.39 19.47 10.34
CA VAL A 38 0.74 19.68 9.43
C VAL A 38 0.28 19.30 8.03
N VAL A 39 0.18 20.29 7.16
CA VAL A 39 -0.43 20.12 5.83
C VAL A 39 0.53 19.52 4.79
N SER A 40 1.83 19.61 5.00
CA SER A 40 2.80 18.89 4.18
C SER A 40 4.13 18.74 4.90
N ILE A 41 4.72 17.57 4.76
CA ILE A 41 6.12 17.31 5.11
C ILE A 41 6.75 16.71 3.84
N ASP A 42 7.72 17.40 3.29
CA ASP A 42 8.48 16.90 2.14
C ASP A 42 9.76 16.23 2.63
N PHE A 43 9.89 14.94 2.37
CA PHE A 43 11.10 14.16 2.60
C PHE A 43 11.51 13.55 1.25
N ASP A 44 12.35 14.21 0.48
CA ASP A 44 12.95 13.66 -0.74
C ASP A 44 11.98 12.83 -1.61
N ASN A 45 10.88 13.42 -2.06
CA ASN A 45 9.79 12.81 -2.85
C ASN A 45 8.63 12.17 -2.04
N LEU A 46 8.60 12.27 -0.74
CA LEU A 46 7.42 11.91 0.04
C LEU A 46 6.60 13.16 0.32
N VAL A 47 5.51 13.35 -0.41
CA VAL A 47 4.55 14.42 -0.13
C VAL A 47 3.43 13.85 0.73
N ILE A 48 3.30 14.36 1.94
CA ILE A 48 2.20 14.02 2.84
C ILE A 48 1.16 15.13 2.72
N SER A 49 0.02 14.79 2.14
CA SER A 49 -1.12 15.70 2.08
C SER A 49 -2.16 15.32 3.12
N ALA A 50 -2.61 16.27 3.93
CA ALA A 50 -3.72 16.04 4.83
C ALA A 50 -5.03 15.98 4.01
N PRO A 51 -5.79 14.89 4.04
CA PRO A 51 -7.13 14.87 3.48
C PRO A 51 -8.07 15.79 4.28
N ALA A 52 -9.20 16.14 3.71
CA ALA A 52 -10.16 17.08 4.29
C ALA A 52 -10.58 16.79 5.75
N ASN A 53 -10.33 15.59 6.24
CA ASN A 53 -10.70 15.14 7.60
C ASN A 53 -9.52 15.13 8.57
N GLY A 54 -8.36 15.68 8.21
CA GLY A 54 -7.18 15.72 9.09
C GLY A 54 -6.45 14.39 9.30
N VAL A 55 -6.84 13.33 8.63
CA VAL A 55 -6.16 12.03 8.69
C VAL A 55 -5.13 11.95 7.56
N VAL A 56 -3.85 11.87 7.90
CA VAL A 56 -2.77 11.64 6.95
C VAL A 56 -2.51 10.14 6.88
N THR A 57 -2.79 9.54 5.76
CA THR A 57 -2.41 8.16 5.49
C THR A 57 -1.15 8.15 4.65
N LEU A 58 -0.06 7.67 5.22
CA LEU A 58 1.16 7.41 4.49
C LEU A 58 0.98 6.11 3.71
N LYS A 59 0.83 6.20 2.41
CA LYS A 59 0.96 5.05 1.54
C LYS A 59 2.44 4.84 1.27
N GLN A 60 3.05 3.94 2.01
CA GLN A 60 4.40 3.46 1.69
C GLN A 60 4.34 2.64 0.40
N GLY A 61 5.48 2.53 -0.29
CA GLY A 61 5.64 1.51 -1.33
C GLY A 61 5.36 0.11 -0.75
N HIS A 62 5.22 -0.87 -1.64
CA HIS A 62 4.87 -2.23 -1.23
C HIS A 62 5.88 -2.80 -0.22
N THR A 63 5.37 -3.29 0.90
CA THR A 63 6.15 -4.07 1.86
C THR A 63 6.32 -5.49 1.33
N TYR A 64 7.45 -6.13 1.57
CA TYR A 64 7.63 -7.53 1.19
C TYR A 64 6.67 -8.43 1.98
N GLY A 65 5.70 -9.01 1.28
CA GLY A 65 4.67 -9.89 1.83
C GLY A 65 5.08 -11.35 1.94
N GLY A 66 6.21 -11.71 1.34
CA GLY A 66 6.75 -13.07 1.38
C GLY A 66 6.72 -13.81 0.04
N ALA A 67 7.41 -14.94 0.02
CA ALA A 67 7.32 -15.92 -1.05
C ALA A 67 6.24 -16.95 -0.69
N LEU A 68 5.25 -17.10 -1.57
CA LEU A 68 4.07 -17.93 -1.32
C LEU A 68 4.19 -19.29 -1.97
N THR A 69 3.83 -20.33 -1.23
CA THR A 69 3.74 -21.73 -1.70
C THR A 69 2.42 -22.39 -1.33
N ALA A 70 1.50 -21.64 -0.70
CA ALA A 70 0.21 -22.12 -0.20
C ALA A 70 -0.89 -21.08 -0.48
N ASP A 71 -2.14 -21.51 -0.42
CA ASP A 71 -3.28 -20.62 -0.48
C ASP A 71 -3.15 -19.52 0.58
N THR A 72 -3.34 -18.27 0.17
CA THR A 72 -3.08 -17.11 1.01
C THR A 72 -4.09 -16.01 0.72
N THR A 73 -4.47 -15.25 1.74
CA THR A 73 -5.19 -13.97 1.55
C THR A 73 -4.15 -12.85 1.55
N ALA A 74 -4.16 -12.06 0.50
CA ALA A 74 -3.25 -10.93 0.36
C ALA A 74 -3.61 -9.78 1.32
N VAL A 75 -2.62 -8.99 1.64
CA VAL A 75 -2.76 -7.74 2.39
C VAL A 75 -2.40 -6.58 1.47
N ASN A 76 -3.18 -5.50 1.53
CA ASN A 76 -2.93 -4.30 0.72
C ASN A 76 -1.52 -3.76 0.93
N TYR A 77 -0.95 -3.19 -0.12
CA TYR A 77 0.39 -2.61 -0.16
C TYR A 77 1.51 -3.61 0.11
N ASN A 78 1.27 -4.90 -0.12
CA ASN A 78 2.30 -5.92 -0.07
C ASN A 78 2.75 -6.36 -1.48
N HIS A 79 4.01 -6.77 -1.56
CA HIS A 79 4.60 -7.41 -2.71
C HIS A 79 4.81 -8.89 -2.40
N TYR A 80 4.16 -9.77 -3.13
CA TYR A 80 4.28 -11.20 -2.99
C TYR A 80 5.04 -11.82 -4.16
N ILE A 81 5.83 -12.83 -3.85
CA ILE A 81 6.46 -13.70 -4.85
C ILE A 81 5.69 -15.00 -4.89
N LEU A 82 5.10 -15.32 -6.02
CA LEU A 82 4.42 -16.60 -6.25
C LEU A 82 5.48 -17.62 -6.66
N SER A 83 5.78 -18.55 -5.75
CA SER A 83 6.84 -19.53 -5.91
C SER A 83 6.31 -20.83 -6.55
N ASN A 84 7.22 -21.77 -6.81
CA ASN A 84 6.87 -23.09 -7.29
C ASN A 84 5.95 -23.81 -6.29
N ILE A 85 4.97 -24.52 -6.82
CA ILE A 85 3.91 -25.19 -6.06
C ILE A 85 3.78 -26.66 -6.49
N THR A 86 3.27 -27.48 -5.59
CA THR A 86 3.05 -28.93 -5.83
C THR A 86 1.59 -29.29 -6.03
N ALA A 87 0.70 -28.29 -6.05
CA ALA A 87 -0.72 -28.37 -6.37
C ALA A 87 -1.19 -26.94 -6.70
N ASP A 88 -2.26 -26.82 -7.44
CA ASP A 88 -2.86 -25.50 -7.75
C ASP A 88 -3.12 -24.70 -6.48
N LYS A 89 -2.82 -23.40 -6.53
CA LYS A 89 -2.93 -22.47 -5.41
C LYS A 89 -3.69 -21.22 -5.76
N THR A 90 -4.28 -20.62 -4.74
CA THR A 90 -5.05 -19.39 -4.87
C THR A 90 -4.51 -18.31 -3.96
N LEU A 91 -4.25 -17.15 -4.54
CA LEU A 91 -4.09 -15.89 -3.80
C LEU A 91 -5.42 -15.16 -3.82
N THR A 92 -6.04 -15.00 -2.66
CA THR A 92 -7.28 -14.23 -2.51
C THR A 92 -6.95 -12.78 -2.24
N LEU A 93 -7.45 -11.86 -3.05
CA LEU A 93 -7.30 -10.42 -2.82
C LEU A 93 -8.18 -9.98 -1.65
N PRO A 94 -7.80 -8.98 -0.88
CA PRO A 94 -8.67 -8.40 0.14
C PRO A 94 -9.85 -7.66 -0.50
N ALA A 95 -10.83 -7.25 0.29
CA ALA A 95 -11.85 -6.31 -0.16
C ALA A 95 -11.19 -5.00 -0.59
N GLY A 96 -11.51 -4.54 -1.80
CA GLY A 96 -10.85 -3.40 -2.41
C GLY A 96 -11.43 -2.05 -2.01
N THR A 97 -10.56 -1.10 -1.76
CA THR A 97 -10.88 0.33 -1.66
C THR A 97 -10.12 1.06 -2.75
N VAL A 98 -10.74 2.07 -3.36
CA VAL A 98 -10.11 2.83 -4.45
C VAL A 98 -8.71 3.31 -4.06
N GLY A 99 -7.72 2.92 -4.87
CA GLY A 99 -6.30 3.21 -4.66
C GLY A 99 -5.54 2.16 -3.87
N ASP A 100 -6.18 1.08 -3.41
CA ASP A 100 -5.46 -0.06 -2.85
C ASP A 100 -4.65 -0.75 -3.95
N SER A 101 -3.47 -1.25 -3.59
CA SER A 101 -2.61 -1.94 -4.55
C SER A 101 -1.90 -3.14 -3.94
N ILE A 102 -1.62 -4.12 -4.79
CA ILE A 102 -0.87 -5.34 -4.46
C ILE A 102 0.06 -5.63 -5.61
N LYS A 103 1.33 -5.82 -5.30
CA LYS A 103 2.34 -6.20 -6.29
C LYS A 103 2.59 -7.69 -6.25
N LEU A 104 2.67 -8.31 -7.42
CA LEU A 104 2.93 -9.73 -7.60
C LEU A 104 4.12 -9.93 -8.52
N THR A 105 4.95 -10.91 -8.19
CA THR A 105 5.98 -11.43 -9.10
C THR A 105 5.78 -12.94 -9.21
N ASN A 106 5.44 -13.41 -10.40
CA ASN A 106 5.28 -14.84 -10.64
C ASN A 106 6.63 -15.46 -10.97
N MET A 107 7.12 -16.32 -10.09
CA MET A 107 8.35 -17.09 -10.27
C MET A 107 8.05 -18.60 -10.31
N SER A 108 6.78 -19.02 -10.37
CA SER A 108 6.39 -20.42 -10.33
C SER A 108 6.84 -21.24 -11.55
N SER A 109 7.28 -20.57 -12.59
CA SER A 109 7.78 -21.18 -13.84
C SER A 109 9.31 -21.22 -13.93
N LEU A 110 10.02 -20.94 -12.83
CA LEU A 110 11.49 -20.98 -12.81
C LEU A 110 11.97 -22.16 -11.96
N ASP A 111 12.99 -22.84 -12.46
CA ASP A 111 13.73 -23.80 -11.66
C ASP A 111 14.77 -23.12 -10.75
N ALA A 112 15.52 -23.93 -9.98
CA ALA A 112 16.52 -23.41 -9.06
C ALA A 112 17.71 -22.69 -9.76
N SER A 113 17.88 -22.90 -11.07
CA SER A 113 18.89 -22.22 -11.88
C SER A 113 18.38 -20.92 -12.49
N GLY A 114 17.09 -20.62 -12.35
CA GLY A 114 16.42 -19.49 -12.99
C GLY A 114 16.01 -19.76 -14.44
N ALA A 115 16.10 -21.01 -14.91
CA ALA A 115 15.62 -21.37 -16.23
C ALA A 115 14.09 -21.59 -16.23
N TYR A 116 13.46 -21.25 -17.35
CA TYR A 116 12.03 -21.47 -17.51
C TYR A 116 11.72 -22.99 -17.56
N VAL A 117 10.73 -23.37 -16.76
CA VAL A 117 10.14 -24.72 -16.76
C VAL A 117 8.63 -24.56 -16.84
N GLN A 118 8.00 -25.29 -17.76
CA GLN A 118 6.53 -25.29 -17.84
C GLN A 118 5.95 -25.75 -16.51
N PRO A 119 5.15 -24.92 -15.80
CA PRO A 119 4.60 -25.31 -14.52
C PRO A 119 3.57 -26.43 -14.68
N SER A 120 3.62 -27.42 -13.76
CA SER A 120 2.60 -28.46 -13.68
C SER A 120 1.35 -28.01 -12.95
N TYR A 121 1.45 -26.95 -12.19
CA TYR A 121 0.38 -26.36 -11.36
C TYR A 121 0.34 -24.87 -11.57
N ILE A 122 -0.83 -24.27 -11.33
CA ILE A 122 -1.07 -22.87 -11.61
C ILE A 122 -1.40 -22.08 -10.36
N TRP A 123 -1.05 -20.80 -10.37
CA TRP A 123 -1.57 -19.81 -9.44
C TRP A 123 -2.82 -19.15 -10.03
N SER A 124 -3.86 -19.09 -9.20
CA SER A 124 -5.06 -18.31 -9.49
C SER A 124 -5.14 -17.13 -8.52
N ILE A 125 -5.52 -15.97 -9.03
CA ILE A 125 -5.84 -14.81 -8.21
C ILE A 125 -7.35 -14.73 -8.13
N ALA A 126 -7.91 -14.81 -6.93
CA ALA A 126 -9.35 -14.70 -6.68
C ALA A 126 -9.68 -13.38 -5.98
N THR A 127 -10.89 -12.93 -6.13
CA THR A 127 -11.41 -11.74 -5.43
C THR A 127 -12.06 -12.12 -4.10
N ASN A 128 -12.21 -11.14 -3.23
CA ASN A 128 -13.02 -11.24 -2.04
C ASN A 128 -14.47 -10.86 -2.38
N GLY A 129 -15.40 -11.75 -2.07
CA GLY A 129 -16.84 -11.48 -2.23
C GLY A 129 -17.25 -11.19 -3.67
N SER A 130 -17.83 -10.00 -3.90
CA SER A 130 -18.35 -9.57 -5.20
C SER A 130 -17.36 -8.72 -6.01
N ASP A 131 -16.19 -8.43 -5.48
CA ASP A 131 -15.16 -7.67 -6.20
C ASP A 131 -14.78 -8.36 -7.51
N LYS A 132 -14.17 -7.61 -8.40
CA LYS A 132 -13.75 -8.07 -9.72
C LYS A 132 -12.24 -7.93 -9.90
N ILE A 133 -11.70 -8.70 -10.82
CA ILE A 133 -10.37 -8.49 -11.40
C ILE A 133 -10.58 -8.30 -12.90
N MET A 134 -10.30 -7.10 -13.41
CA MET A 134 -10.52 -6.77 -14.82
C MET A 134 -11.91 -7.19 -15.31
N ARG A 135 -12.93 -6.97 -14.47
CA ARG A 135 -14.36 -7.36 -14.65
C ARG A 135 -14.65 -8.86 -14.51
N ALA A 136 -13.63 -9.72 -14.32
CA ALA A 136 -13.80 -11.15 -14.06
C ALA A 136 -13.82 -11.45 -12.54
N ASN A 137 -14.10 -12.69 -12.18
CA ASN A 137 -14.07 -13.13 -10.77
C ASN A 137 -12.70 -13.65 -10.33
N SER A 138 -11.86 -14.01 -11.30
CA SER A 138 -10.51 -14.52 -11.05
C SER A 138 -9.60 -14.26 -12.23
N LEU A 139 -8.31 -14.32 -12.01
CA LEU A 139 -7.24 -14.27 -13.00
C LEU A 139 -6.37 -15.49 -12.81
N THR A 140 -6.12 -16.24 -13.88
CA THR A 140 -5.18 -17.37 -13.88
C THR A 140 -3.83 -16.91 -14.41
N LEU A 141 -2.77 -17.25 -13.70
CA LEU A 141 -1.41 -16.92 -14.10
C LEU A 141 -0.79 -18.14 -14.79
N ASP A 142 -0.79 -18.12 -16.09
CA ASP A 142 -0.27 -19.17 -16.96
C ASP A 142 1.06 -18.80 -17.65
N ALA A 143 1.49 -17.56 -17.47
CA ALA A 143 2.71 -17.05 -18.06
C ALA A 143 3.88 -17.09 -17.07
N SER A 144 5.08 -17.22 -17.63
CA SER A 144 6.33 -17.21 -16.90
C SER A 144 6.73 -15.80 -16.46
N THR A 145 7.32 -15.70 -15.28
CA THR A 145 8.12 -14.54 -14.82
C THR A 145 7.57 -13.17 -15.14
N GLU A 146 6.36 -12.91 -14.72
CA GLU A 146 5.78 -11.58 -14.79
C GLU A 146 5.75 -10.92 -13.42
N SER A 147 6.09 -9.64 -13.40
CA SER A 147 5.87 -8.79 -12.25
C SER A 147 4.88 -7.72 -12.65
N PHE A 148 3.78 -7.61 -11.93
CA PHE A 148 2.73 -6.65 -12.18
C PHE A 148 2.14 -6.15 -10.87
N GLU A 149 1.45 -5.04 -10.95
CA GLU A 149 0.70 -4.47 -9.84
C GLU A 149 -0.79 -4.56 -10.14
N LEU A 150 -1.56 -4.95 -9.13
CA LEU A 150 -3.00 -4.87 -9.15
C LEU A 150 -3.42 -3.61 -8.37
N LEU A 151 -4.17 -2.73 -9.01
CA LEU A 151 -4.72 -1.51 -8.43
C LEU A 151 -6.25 -1.63 -8.40
N TYR A 152 -6.86 -1.39 -7.24
CA TYR A 152 -8.31 -1.32 -7.14
C TYR A 152 -8.82 0.05 -7.60
N THR A 153 -9.63 0.06 -8.63
CA THR A 153 -10.13 1.29 -9.26
C THR A 153 -11.55 1.64 -8.86
N ASP A 154 -12.44 0.69 -8.95
CA ASP A 154 -13.89 0.87 -8.65
C ASP A 154 -14.60 -0.49 -8.60
N ALA A 155 -15.87 -0.49 -8.18
CA ALA A 155 -16.65 -1.73 -8.09
C ALA A 155 -16.98 -2.38 -9.45
N ALA A 156 -16.97 -1.64 -10.54
CA ALA A 156 -17.31 -2.15 -11.86
C ALA A 156 -16.13 -2.85 -12.54
N ASN A 157 -14.93 -2.29 -12.42
CA ASN A 157 -13.70 -2.82 -13.00
C ASN A 157 -12.94 -3.71 -12.00
N GLY A 158 -13.02 -3.38 -10.71
CA GLY A 158 -12.35 -4.06 -9.64
C GLY A 158 -10.85 -3.77 -9.61
N TRP A 159 -10.08 -4.80 -9.39
CA TRP A 159 -8.63 -4.81 -9.46
C TRP A 159 -8.19 -4.85 -10.93
N VAL A 160 -7.35 -3.92 -11.33
CA VAL A 160 -6.80 -3.84 -12.69
C VAL A 160 -5.29 -3.97 -12.66
N ILE A 161 -4.73 -4.55 -13.71
CA ILE A 161 -3.27 -4.62 -13.89
C ILE A 161 -2.78 -3.25 -14.32
N ASN A 162 -1.77 -2.75 -13.60
CA ASN A 162 -1.13 -1.45 -13.82
C ASN A 162 0.33 -1.63 -14.26
#